data_96c5cf9d89fdf9b555bfa38953ee9922
#
_entry.id   96c5cf9d89fdf9b555bfa38953ee9922
#
_cell.length_a   1.000
_cell.length_b   1.000
_cell.length_c   1.000
_cell.angle_alpha   90.00
_cell.angle_beta   90.00
_cell.angle_gamma   90.00
#
_symmetry.space_group_name_H-M   'P 1'
#
loop_
_entity.id
_entity.type
_entity.pdbx_description
1 polymer ?
#
loop_
_entity_poly.entity_id
_entity_poly.type
_entity_poly.pdbx_seq_one_letter_code
_entity_poly.pdbx_strand_id
1 'polypeptide(L)'
;MKKLLLCFLALLLSVGAAFAQRGLNSNAIFRGRVIPFDRMVKTEVRGSSMTTYKLDFYRSVRFQVDEKTALEVAALVKADAEAAVSAETEMTGDLLTYALVQPAQRGKVHRYLCYQARPEGPVWVITILYLEGSATLEDLRSMFDKQ
;
A
#
# COMPACT_ATOMS: atom_id res chain seq x y z
N MET A 1 -36.85 -18.60 -15.16
CA MET A 1 -36.26 -18.78 -13.85
C MET A 1 -34.74 -18.99 -13.86
N LYS A 2 -34.22 -19.88 -14.71
CA LYS A 2 -32.78 -20.13 -14.78
C LYS A 2 -31.95 -18.91 -15.24
N LYS A 3 -32.47 -18.07 -16.14
CA LYS A 3 -31.79 -16.85 -16.60
C LYS A 3 -31.72 -15.76 -15.54
N LEU A 4 -32.73 -15.65 -14.68
CA LEU A 4 -32.74 -14.72 -13.55
C LEU A 4 -31.77 -15.13 -12.45
N LEU A 5 -31.65 -16.43 -12.20
CA LEU A 5 -30.70 -16.98 -11.23
C LEU A 5 -29.25 -16.75 -11.68
N LEU A 6 -28.98 -16.93 -13.00
CA LEU A 6 -27.67 -16.69 -13.58
C LEU A 6 -27.28 -15.18 -13.51
N CYS A 7 -28.25 -14.28 -13.79
CA CYS A 7 -28.02 -12.85 -13.66
C CYS A 7 -27.76 -12.43 -12.22
N PHE A 8 -28.47 -13.04 -11.25
CA PHE A 8 -28.30 -12.77 -9.82
C PHE A 8 -26.94 -13.29 -9.33
N LEU A 9 -26.53 -14.47 -9.80
CA LEU A 9 -25.21 -15.04 -9.49
C LEU A 9 -24.08 -14.20 -10.09
N ALA A 10 -24.23 -13.73 -11.31
CA ALA A 10 -23.28 -12.85 -11.98
C ALA A 10 -23.17 -11.50 -11.26
N LEU A 11 -24.28 -10.98 -10.73
CA LEU A 11 -24.31 -9.74 -9.95
C LEU A 11 -23.57 -9.90 -8.62
N LEU A 12 -23.75 -11.05 -7.94
CA LEU A 12 -23.04 -11.37 -6.70
C LEU A 12 -21.53 -11.51 -6.93
N LEU A 13 -21.12 -12.11 -8.05
CA LEU A 13 -19.72 -12.22 -8.43
C LEU A 13 -19.11 -10.88 -8.77
N SER A 14 -19.86 -9.97 -9.40
CA SER A 14 -19.39 -8.63 -9.72
C SER A 14 -19.22 -7.74 -8.48
N VAL A 15 -20.10 -7.89 -7.48
CA VAL A 15 -19.98 -7.19 -6.19
C VAL A 15 -18.76 -7.69 -5.43
N GLY A 16 -18.48 -9.00 -5.42
CA GLY A 16 -17.30 -9.59 -4.82
C GLY A 16 -16.01 -9.08 -5.48
N ALA A 17 -15.99 -9.02 -6.81
CA ALA A 17 -14.84 -8.49 -7.56
C ALA A 17 -14.62 -6.99 -7.29
N ALA A 18 -15.70 -6.19 -7.16
CA ALA A 18 -15.61 -4.77 -6.84
C ALA A 18 -15.02 -4.51 -5.45
N PHE A 19 -15.33 -5.35 -4.45
CA PHE A 19 -14.70 -5.28 -3.13
C PHE A 19 -13.24 -5.68 -3.17
N ALA A 20 -12.87 -6.71 -3.93
CA ALA A 20 -11.48 -7.12 -4.12
C ALA A 20 -10.64 -6.04 -4.79
N GLN A 21 -11.19 -5.28 -5.73
CA GLN A 21 -10.52 -4.18 -6.43
C GLN A 21 -10.27 -2.95 -5.54
N ARG A 22 -10.97 -2.80 -4.43
CA ARG A 22 -10.79 -1.68 -3.49
C ARG A 22 -9.65 -1.91 -2.50
N GLY A 23 -9.26 -3.15 -2.28
CA GLY A 23 -8.18 -3.52 -1.38
C GLY A 23 -6.83 -3.49 -2.06
N LEU A 24 -5.81 -3.04 -1.33
CA LEU A 24 -4.43 -3.18 -1.76
C LEU A 24 -3.92 -4.57 -1.38
N ASN A 25 -3.09 -5.16 -2.24
CA ASN A 25 -2.41 -6.43 -1.95
C ASN A 25 -1.50 -6.29 -0.72
N SER A 26 -0.84 -5.14 -0.57
CA SER A 26 -0.01 -4.80 0.58
C SER A 26 -0.79 -4.71 1.89
N ASN A 27 -2.12 -4.63 1.87
CA ASN A 27 -2.94 -4.63 3.08
C ASN A 27 -2.74 -5.90 3.92
N ALA A 28 -2.41 -7.03 3.29
CA ALA A 28 -2.03 -8.26 4.00
C ALA A 28 -0.85 -8.04 4.95
N ILE A 29 0.10 -7.19 4.57
CA ILE A 29 1.26 -6.83 5.40
C ILE A 29 0.80 -6.04 6.63
N PHE A 30 -0.04 -5.04 6.44
CA PHE A 30 -0.59 -4.21 7.53
C PHE A 30 -1.46 -5.01 8.50
N ARG A 31 -2.04 -6.12 8.04
CA ARG A 31 -2.88 -7.01 8.86
C ARG A 31 -2.10 -8.11 9.58
N GLY A 32 -0.78 -8.12 9.47
CA GLY A 32 0.07 -9.13 10.12
C GLY A 32 -0.02 -10.52 9.50
N ARG A 33 -0.43 -10.62 8.24
CA ARG A 33 -0.57 -11.91 7.55
C ARG A 33 0.73 -12.40 6.90
N VAL A 34 1.67 -11.50 6.64
CA VAL A 34 2.98 -11.83 6.07
C VAL A 34 4.04 -11.80 7.16
N ILE A 35 4.06 -10.72 7.94
CA ILE A 35 4.94 -10.57 9.10
C ILE A 35 4.04 -10.46 10.34
N PRO A 36 4.28 -11.26 11.40
CA PRO A 36 3.51 -11.15 12.63
C PRO A 36 3.64 -9.77 13.27
N PHE A 37 2.60 -9.31 13.94
CA PHE A 37 2.57 -7.98 14.58
C PHE A 37 3.66 -7.77 15.62
N ASP A 38 4.08 -8.82 16.32
CA ASP A 38 5.17 -8.77 17.32
C ASP A 38 6.55 -8.53 16.71
N ARG A 39 6.66 -8.65 15.37
CA ARG A 39 7.91 -8.42 14.62
C ARG A 39 7.92 -7.12 13.84
N MET A 40 6.90 -6.29 13.99
CA MET A 40 6.85 -5.01 13.28
C MET A 40 6.59 -3.85 14.22
N VAL A 41 7.11 -2.69 13.86
CA VAL A 41 6.74 -1.42 14.49
C VAL A 41 5.63 -0.81 13.66
N LYS A 42 4.48 -0.58 14.31
CA LYS A 42 3.30 0.02 13.69
C LYS A 42 3.07 1.41 14.24
N THR A 43 2.73 2.34 13.36
CA THR A 43 2.27 3.67 13.72
C THR A 43 1.00 3.97 12.95
N GLU A 44 0.01 4.52 13.64
CA GLU A 44 -1.24 4.93 13.01
C GLU A 44 -1.66 6.27 13.59
N VAL A 45 -1.93 7.24 12.73
CA VAL A 45 -2.36 8.60 13.11
C VAL A 45 -3.59 8.97 12.30
N ARG A 46 -4.60 9.48 12.98
CA ARG A 46 -5.84 9.99 12.38
C ARG A 46 -6.14 11.38 12.88
N GLY A 47 -6.86 12.14 12.05
CA GLY A 47 -7.52 13.37 12.48
C GLY A 47 -6.72 14.64 12.28
N SER A 48 -7.06 15.67 13.06
CA SER A 48 -6.69 17.06 12.83
C SER A 48 -5.20 17.37 12.95
N SER A 49 -4.43 16.53 13.63
CA SER A 49 -2.98 16.71 13.75
C SER A 49 -2.25 16.62 12.41
N MET A 50 -2.87 16.03 11.40
CA MET A 50 -2.30 15.85 10.07
C MET A 50 -2.81 16.87 9.03
N THR A 51 -3.69 17.75 9.42
CA THR A 51 -4.34 18.73 8.51
C THR A 51 -3.33 19.67 7.84
N THR A 52 -2.24 20.01 8.53
CA THR A 52 -1.15 20.81 7.97
C THR A 52 -0.53 20.17 6.73
N TYR A 53 -0.54 18.84 6.66
CA TYR A 53 -0.02 18.08 5.53
C TYR A 53 -1.09 17.70 4.51
N LYS A 54 -2.33 18.17 4.69
CA LYS A 54 -3.50 17.78 3.88
C LYS A 54 -3.77 16.28 3.89
N LEU A 55 -3.49 15.65 5.03
CA LEU A 55 -3.70 14.23 5.28
C LEU A 55 -4.72 14.03 6.40
N ASP A 56 -5.52 12.98 6.28
CA ASP A 56 -6.51 12.58 7.29
C ASP A 56 -6.12 11.30 8.00
N PHE A 57 -5.29 10.49 7.35
CA PHE A 57 -4.90 9.17 7.82
C PHE A 57 -3.48 8.84 7.42
N TYR A 58 -2.74 8.29 8.37
CA TYR A 58 -1.37 7.81 8.20
C TYR A 58 -1.23 6.47 8.90
N ARG A 59 -0.68 5.50 8.21
CA ARG A 59 -0.33 4.20 8.78
C ARG A 59 1.04 3.80 8.26
N SER A 60 1.90 3.35 9.15
CA SER A 60 3.21 2.82 8.76
C SER A 60 3.49 1.49 9.45
N VAL A 61 4.26 0.66 8.78
CA VAL A 61 4.87 -0.53 9.34
C VAL A 61 6.34 -0.55 8.99
N ARG A 62 7.17 -1.01 9.91
CA ARG A 62 8.60 -1.21 9.72
C ARG A 62 8.99 -2.54 10.33
N PHE A 63 9.79 -3.31 9.61
CA PHE A 63 10.23 -4.64 10.04
C PHE A 63 11.54 -5.04 9.37
N GLN A 64 12.19 -6.05 9.94
CA GLN A 64 13.38 -6.67 9.40
C GLN A 64 13.05 -8.09 8.96
N VAL A 65 13.49 -8.47 7.78
CA VAL A 65 13.21 -9.78 7.18
C VAL A 65 14.41 -10.29 6.40
N ASP A 66 14.42 -11.60 6.14
CA ASP A 66 15.37 -12.20 5.22
C ASP A 66 15.00 -11.87 3.75
N GLU A 67 15.90 -12.21 2.83
CA GLU A 67 15.69 -11.92 1.41
C GLU A 67 14.44 -12.59 0.84
N LYS A 68 14.17 -13.84 1.24
CA LYS A 68 12.98 -14.56 0.78
C LYS A 68 11.68 -13.83 1.15
N THR A 69 11.56 -13.42 2.39
CA THR A 69 10.39 -12.67 2.88
C THR A 69 10.34 -11.27 2.25
N ALA A 70 11.50 -10.64 2.05
CA ALA A 70 11.57 -9.34 1.35
C ALA A 70 11.01 -9.44 -0.07
N LEU A 71 11.31 -10.51 -0.80
CA LEU A 71 10.75 -10.77 -2.13
C LEU A 71 9.23 -10.97 -2.09
N GLU A 72 8.70 -11.67 -1.09
CA GLU A 72 7.25 -11.85 -0.90
C GLU A 72 6.54 -10.50 -0.66
N VAL A 73 7.11 -9.67 0.21
CA VAL A 73 6.59 -8.32 0.49
C VAL A 73 6.65 -7.44 -0.76
N ALA A 74 7.79 -7.46 -1.45
CA ALA A 74 7.99 -6.69 -2.68
C ALA A 74 6.99 -7.07 -3.77
N ALA A 75 6.64 -8.35 -3.90
CA ALA A 75 5.67 -8.84 -4.87
C ALA A 75 4.28 -8.24 -4.63
N LEU A 76 3.85 -8.10 -3.37
CA LEU A 76 2.57 -7.51 -3.01
C LEU A 76 2.53 -6.01 -3.36
N VAL A 77 3.60 -5.28 -3.03
CA VAL A 77 3.71 -3.85 -3.37
C VAL A 77 3.78 -3.64 -4.88
N LYS A 78 4.52 -4.50 -5.58
CA LYS A 78 4.63 -4.44 -7.04
C LYS A 78 3.28 -4.68 -7.72
N ALA A 79 2.48 -5.61 -7.21
CA ALA A 79 1.12 -5.84 -7.71
C ALA A 79 0.24 -4.60 -7.53
N ASP A 80 0.35 -3.91 -6.40
CA ASP A 80 -0.36 -2.65 -6.17
C ASP A 80 0.12 -1.55 -7.13
N ALA A 81 1.41 -1.50 -7.41
CA ALA A 81 1.99 -0.54 -8.37
C ALA A 81 1.49 -0.77 -9.79
N GLU A 82 1.39 -2.03 -10.22
CA GLU A 82 0.90 -2.41 -11.56
C GLU A 82 -0.58 -2.06 -11.76
N ALA A 83 -1.38 -2.11 -10.71
CA ALA A 83 -2.81 -1.78 -10.74
C ALA A 83 -3.10 -0.29 -10.45
N ALA A 84 -2.10 0.51 -10.16
CA ALA A 84 -2.25 1.89 -9.72
C ALA A 84 -2.52 2.86 -10.88
N VAL A 85 -3.07 4.03 -10.53
CA VAL A 85 -3.21 5.16 -11.45
C VAL A 85 -1.84 5.73 -11.81
N SER A 86 -0.91 5.77 -10.84
CA SER A 86 0.45 6.25 -11.00
C SER A 86 1.37 5.48 -10.08
N ALA A 87 2.56 5.14 -10.54
CA ALA A 87 3.57 4.49 -9.74
C ALA A 87 4.97 4.84 -10.22
N GLU A 88 5.85 5.11 -9.26
CA GLU A 88 7.29 5.23 -9.45
C GLU A 88 7.96 4.10 -8.68
N THR A 89 8.84 3.37 -9.33
CA THR A 89 9.50 2.21 -8.71
C THR A 89 10.99 2.18 -9.04
N GLU A 90 11.77 1.66 -8.09
CA GLU A 90 13.18 1.37 -8.28
C GLU A 90 13.47 -0.07 -7.86
N MET A 91 14.31 -0.74 -8.65
CA MET A 91 14.71 -2.11 -8.42
C MET A 91 16.23 -2.19 -8.16
N THR A 92 16.63 -3.09 -7.28
CA THR A 92 18.01 -3.49 -7.11
C THR A 92 18.09 -4.99 -7.37
N GLY A 93 18.60 -5.37 -8.55
CA GLY A 93 18.47 -6.75 -9.02
C GLY A 93 16.99 -7.13 -9.19
N ASP A 94 16.58 -8.22 -8.57
CA ASP A 94 15.20 -8.71 -8.63
C ASP A 94 14.30 -8.16 -7.51
N LEU A 95 14.87 -7.38 -6.59
CA LEU A 95 14.14 -6.85 -5.45
C LEU A 95 13.70 -5.41 -5.69
N LEU A 96 12.42 -5.14 -5.45
CA LEU A 96 11.90 -3.79 -5.39
C LEU A 96 12.45 -3.10 -4.13
N THR A 97 13.11 -1.95 -4.31
CA THR A 97 13.72 -1.21 -3.20
C THR A 97 13.01 0.11 -2.90
N TYR A 98 12.26 0.62 -3.84
CA TYR A 98 11.47 1.85 -3.65
C TYR A 98 10.21 1.78 -4.49
N ALA A 99 9.11 2.29 -3.94
CA ALA A 99 7.89 2.53 -4.68
C ALA A 99 7.11 3.70 -4.09
N LEU A 100 6.61 4.56 -4.96
CA LEU A 100 5.60 5.55 -4.65
C LEU A 100 4.40 5.25 -5.53
N VAL A 101 3.33 4.76 -4.91
CA VAL A 101 2.16 4.21 -5.59
C VAL A 101 0.95 5.07 -5.27
N GLN A 102 0.23 5.48 -6.30
CA GLN A 102 -1.05 6.17 -6.16
C GLN A 102 -2.17 5.24 -6.63
N PRO A 103 -2.84 4.53 -5.71
CA PRO A 103 -4.00 3.72 -6.05
C PRO A 103 -5.17 4.57 -6.56
N ALA A 104 -6.15 3.91 -7.16
CA ALA A 104 -7.36 4.58 -7.59
C ALA A 104 -8.02 5.35 -6.43
N GLN A 105 -8.44 6.57 -6.72
CA GLN A 105 -9.05 7.47 -5.77
C GLN A 105 -10.39 6.92 -5.26
N ARG A 106 -10.67 7.12 -3.97
CA ARG A 106 -11.97 6.83 -3.36
C ARG A 106 -12.75 8.14 -3.18
N GLY A 107 -13.68 8.44 -4.12
CA GLY A 107 -14.39 9.72 -4.10
C GLY A 107 -13.40 10.89 -4.23
N LYS A 108 -13.36 11.78 -3.25
CA LYS A 108 -12.43 12.92 -3.19
C LYS A 108 -11.13 12.63 -2.43
N VAL A 109 -10.99 11.43 -1.88
CA VAL A 109 -9.84 11.05 -1.07
C VAL A 109 -8.75 10.47 -1.94
N HIS A 110 -7.59 11.09 -1.96
CA HIS A 110 -6.37 10.54 -2.56
C HIS A 110 -5.75 9.51 -1.64
N ARG A 111 -5.18 8.47 -2.22
CA ARG A 111 -4.53 7.38 -1.52
C ARG A 111 -3.10 7.23 -2.02
N TYR A 112 -2.19 6.96 -1.11
CA TYR A 112 -0.77 6.76 -1.45
C TYR A 112 -0.18 5.62 -0.66
N LEU A 113 0.69 4.86 -1.31
CA LEU A 113 1.48 3.82 -0.71
C LEU A 113 2.94 4.12 -1.00
N CYS A 114 3.75 4.27 0.04
CA CYS A 114 5.19 4.49 -0.07
C CYS A 114 5.91 3.28 0.49
N TYR A 115 6.88 2.77 -0.23
CA TYR A 115 7.63 1.57 0.13
C TYR A 115 9.12 1.83 -0.01
N GLN A 116 9.88 1.39 0.97
CA GLN A 116 11.33 1.42 0.92
C GLN A 116 11.90 0.16 1.54
N ALA A 117 12.82 -0.49 0.84
CA ALA A 117 13.61 -1.60 1.34
C ALA A 117 15.09 -1.26 1.23
N ARG A 118 15.84 -1.47 2.30
CA ARG A 118 17.28 -1.28 2.28
C ARG A 118 17.97 -2.45 2.96
N PRO A 119 19.16 -2.84 2.48
CA PRO A 119 19.93 -3.89 3.12
C PRO A 119 20.56 -3.38 4.41
N GLU A 120 20.57 -4.24 5.42
CA GLU A 120 21.27 -4.00 6.68
C GLU A 120 21.93 -5.32 7.10
N GLY A 121 23.19 -5.53 6.65
CA GLY A 121 23.85 -6.81 6.80
C GLY A 121 23.10 -7.92 6.06
N PRO A 122 22.80 -9.06 6.73
CA PRO A 122 22.11 -10.19 6.10
C PRO A 122 20.58 -10.01 6.02
N VAL A 123 20.03 -8.93 6.57
CA VAL A 123 18.59 -8.68 6.59
C VAL A 123 18.22 -7.46 5.76
N TRP A 124 16.94 -7.36 5.45
CA TRP A 124 16.34 -6.21 4.79
C TRP A 124 15.44 -5.47 5.77
N VAL A 125 15.65 -4.16 5.88
CA VAL A 125 14.75 -3.27 6.63
C VAL A 125 13.74 -2.69 5.66
N ILE A 126 12.47 -2.99 5.89
CA ILE A 126 11.38 -2.55 5.03
C ILE A 126 10.48 -1.60 5.81
N THR A 127 10.17 -0.47 5.19
CA THR A 127 9.22 0.52 5.69
C THR A 127 8.14 0.73 4.65
N ILE A 128 6.88 0.64 5.08
CA ILE A 128 5.72 0.86 4.21
C ILE A 128 4.81 1.88 4.88
N LEU A 129 4.47 2.93 4.13
CA LEU A 129 3.55 3.98 4.56
C LEU A 129 2.30 3.93 3.71
N TYR A 130 1.13 4.04 4.35
CA TYR A 130 -0.13 4.24 3.69
C TYR A 130 -0.74 5.57 4.15
N LEU A 131 -1.12 6.42 3.20
CA LEU A 131 -1.59 7.77 3.44
C LEU A 131 -2.94 7.99 2.74
N GLU A 132 -3.83 8.72 3.38
CA GLU A 132 -5.08 9.19 2.79
C GLU A 132 -5.28 10.68 3.09
N GLY A 133 -5.86 11.41 2.13
CA GLY A 133 -6.20 12.81 2.33
C GLY A 133 -6.44 13.57 1.03
N SER A 134 -6.48 14.89 1.14
CA SER A 134 -6.61 15.78 -0.01
C SER A 134 -5.27 16.16 -0.64
N ALA A 135 -4.15 15.77 -0.03
CA ALA A 135 -2.82 16.03 -0.55
C ALA A 135 -2.65 15.45 -1.97
N THR A 136 -2.06 16.23 -2.86
CA THR A 136 -1.69 15.77 -4.20
C THR A 136 -0.33 15.06 -4.16
N LEU A 137 0.01 14.37 -5.25
CA LEU A 137 1.32 13.74 -5.40
C LEU A 137 2.46 14.78 -5.28
N GLU A 138 2.25 15.97 -5.82
CA GLU A 138 3.19 17.08 -5.73
C GLU A 138 3.36 17.57 -4.28
N ASP A 139 2.27 17.66 -3.52
CA ASP A 139 2.32 17.99 -2.08
C ASP A 139 3.19 16.98 -1.32
N LEU A 140 3.03 15.69 -1.62
CA LEU A 140 3.84 14.63 -0.99
C LEU A 140 5.31 14.74 -1.36
N ARG A 141 5.64 14.96 -2.62
CA ARG A 141 7.02 15.15 -3.07
C ARG A 141 7.67 16.33 -2.37
N SER A 142 6.96 17.44 -2.24
CA SER A 142 7.46 18.61 -1.53
C SER A 142 7.78 18.33 -0.06
N MET A 143 6.98 17.49 0.59
CA MET A 143 7.23 17.09 1.98
C MET A 143 8.48 16.23 2.13
N PHE A 144 8.71 15.31 1.20
CA PHE A 144 9.88 14.42 1.23
C PHE A 144 11.17 15.14 0.81
N ASP A 145 11.10 16.06 -0.12
CA ASP A 145 12.27 16.81 -0.61
C ASP A 145 12.83 17.80 0.43
N LYS A 146 12.04 18.18 1.43
CA LYS A 146 12.46 19.07 2.52
C LYS A 146 13.17 18.36 3.68
N GLN A 147 13.27 17.06 3.62
CA GLN A 147 14.03 16.23 4.56
C GLN A 147 15.40 15.90 4.01
#